data_53d33a0217f8a8273c81766584c20dec
#
_entry.id   53d33a0217f8a8273c81766584c20dec
#
_cell.length_a   1.000
_cell.length_b   1.000
_cell.length_c   1.000
_cell.angle_alpha   90.00
_cell.angle_beta   90.00
_cell.angle_gamma   90.00
#
_symmetry.space_group_name_H-M   'P 1'
#
loop_
_entity.id
_entity.type
_entity.pdbx_description
1 polymer ?
#
loop_
_entity_poly.entity_id
_entity_poly.type
_entity_poly.pdbx_seq_one_letter_code
_entity_poly.pdbx_strand_id
1 'polypeptide(L)'
;SGANNIGKFPGIGAIVAQQRKKLNREVPPYVSVPTASSVGRVPGYFAGKFLGVQYDPFMTKGDPNAENFTVQNMVLPSGITVDRLDDRTELRSQLDTISRTIESRGTFDALDQFDQQAFSFVAGDKARQAFDMSQEDKTTRERYGRHTQGQSTLLARRLVEAGASFVTVHFGGWDHHWNLQGGYEDYLPKVDSAVASLFEDLEERGMLETTIVMLCGEFSRTPRMNDGGNGGPPLSKGTPGRDHWGNSMFCLLGGGGIKGGQLIGSTTAKGESPKDRPVTPSNIHATVYECMGIDPTLHILDHAGRPTPVLDDPTAIRELL
;
A
#
# COMPACT_ATOMS: atom_id res chain seq x y z
N SER A 1 7.65 -3.76 8.92
CA SER A 1 8.89 -4.43 9.34
C SER A 1 9.00 -4.58 10.83
N GLY A 2 8.34 -4.21 11.78
CA GLY A 2 8.48 -4.44 13.23
C GLY A 2 9.86 -4.14 13.84
N ALA A 3 10.84 -3.80 13.04
CA ALA A 3 12.21 -3.61 13.45
C ALA A 3 12.40 -2.25 14.15
N ASN A 4 13.17 -2.24 15.23
CA ASN A 4 13.52 -1.04 16.02
C ASN A 4 14.28 0.04 15.23
N ASN A 5 14.66 -0.22 13.99
CA ASN A 5 15.39 0.69 13.10
C ASN A 5 14.44 1.34 12.06
N ILE A 6 13.56 2.18 12.54
CA ILE A 6 12.65 2.99 11.72
C ILE A 6 13.39 3.63 10.55
N GLY A 7 12.95 3.32 9.32
CA GLY A 7 13.47 3.93 8.10
C GLY A 7 14.67 3.23 7.43
N LYS A 8 15.16 2.10 7.96
CA LYS A 8 16.22 1.31 7.31
C LYS A 8 15.68 0.13 6.49
N PHE A 9 14.56 -0.46 6.90
CA PHE A 9 14.00 -1.66 6.28
C PHE A 9 12.94 -1.32 5.23
N PRO A 10 12.85 -2.12 4.15
CA PRO A 10 11.80 -1.98 3.14
C PRO A 10 10.39 -2.21 3.72
N GLY A 11 9.40 -1.52 3.15
CA GLY A 11 8.00 -1.81 3.41
C GLY A 11 7.58 -3.17 2.82
N ILE A 12 6.50 -3.77 3.37
CA ILE A 12 5.96 -5.05 2.90
C ILE A 12 5.68 -5.04 1.38
N GLY A 13 5.06 -3.97 0.85
CA GLY A 13 4.77 -3.84 -0.59
C GLY A 13 6.03 -3.78 -1.46
N ALA A 14 7.11 -3.17 -0.96
CA ALA A 14 8.39 -3.14 -1.66
C ALA A 14 9.03 -4.53 -1.75
N ILE A 15 8.95 -5.34 -0.67
CA ILE A 15 9.43 -6.73 -0.67
C ILE A 15 8.60 -7.57 -1.64
N VAL A 16 7.27 -7.46 -1.61
CA VAL A 16 6.39 -8.16 -2.56
C VAL A 16 6.72 -7.78 -4.00
N ALA A 17 6.90 -6.50 -4.30
CA ALA A 17 7.26 -6.03 -5.63
C ALA A 17 8.61 -6.61 -6.09
N GLN A 18 9.60 -6.65 -5.21
CA GLN A 18 10.92 -7.21 -5.49
C GLN A 18 10.87 -8.73 -5.73
N GLN A 19 10.13 -9.49 -4.92
CA GLN A 19 9.99 -10.94 -5.07
C GLN A 19 9.20 -11.32 -6.32
N ARG A 20 8.28 -10.47 -6.75
CA ARG A 20 7.46 -10.69 -7.96
C ARG A 20 7.95 -9.91 -9.19
N LYS A 21 9.18 -9.39 -9.19
CA LYS A 21 9.75 -8.60 -10.30
C LYS A 21 9.82 -9.33 -11.66
N LYS A 22 9.89 -10.66 -11.65
CA LYS A 22 9.93 -11.48 -12.88
C LYS A 22 8.60 -11.61 -13.60
N LEU A 23 7.49 -11.22 -12.96
CA LEU A 23 6.20 -11.22 -13.63
C LEU A 23 6.14 -10.04 -14.59
N ASN A 24 5.98 -10.33 -15.89
CA ASN A 24 5.79 -9.28 -16.89
C ASN A 24 4.50 -8.53 -16.59
N ARG A 25 4.57 -7.22 -16.39
CA ARG A 25 3.45 -6.40 -15.93
C ARG A 25 3.34 -5.15 -16.75
N GLU A 26 2.12 -4.88 -17.14
CA GLU A 26 1.74 -3.65 -17.82
C GLU A 26 1.29 -2.55 -16.84
N VAL A 27 1.28 -2.86 -15.51
CA VAL A 27 0.98 -1.91 -14.44
C VAL A 27 2.08 -1.95 -13.37
N PRO A 28 2.30 -0.85 -12.62
CA PRO A 28 3.28 -0.85 -11.54
C PRO A 28 3.00 -1.99 -10.53
N PRO A 29 4.02 -2.76 -10.11
CA PRO A 29 3.83 -3.89 -9.20
C PRO A 29 3.41 -3.46 -7.80
N TYR A 30 3.76 -2.24 -7.39
CA TYR A 30 3.39 -1.64 -6.12
C TYR A 30 2.83 -0.23 -6.33
N VAL A 31 1.59 -0.02 -5.93
CA VAL A 31 0.89 1.27 -6.07
C VAL A 31 0.39 1.74 -4.70
N SER A 32 0.39 3.04 -4.47
CA SER A 32 -0.27 3.66 -3.31
C SER A 32 -1.29 4.71 -3.75
N VAL A 33 -2.47 4.64 -3.16
CA VAL A 33 -3.64 5.47 -3.50
C VAL A 33 -4.13 6.21 -2.25
N PRO A 34 -4.25 7.52 -2.30
CA PRO A 34 -3.68 8.43 -3.28
C PRO A 34 -2.17 8.62 -3.10
N THR A 35 -1.66 8.43 -1.89
CA THR A 35 -0.24 8.64 -1.53
C THR A 35 0.23 7.61 -0.52
N ALA A 36 1.55 7.37 -0.46
CA ALA A 36 2.20 6.65 0.62
C ALA A 36 2.75 7.68 1.62
N SER A 37 2.00 7.98 2.67
CA SER A 37 2.45 8.89 3.71
C SER A 37 2.48 8.19 5.07
N SER A 38 3.56 8.37 5.82
CA SER A 38 3.69 7.91 7.19
C SER A 38 4.51 8.88 8.01
N VAL A 39 3.97 9.31 9.16
CA VAL A 39 4.64 10.22 10.10
C VAL A 39 5.19 11.48 9.39
N GLY A 40 4.38 12.10 8.52
CA GLY A 40 4.75 13.28 7.75
C GLY A 40 5.84 13.07 6.67
N ARG A 41 6.22 11.82 6.36
CA ARG A 41 7.21 11.47 5.32
C ARG A 41 6.57 10.69 4.17
N VAL A 42 7.03 10.97 2.96
CA VAL A 42 6.58 10.33 1.72
C VAL A 42 7.81 9.76 1.00
N PRO A 43 7.84 8.47 0.66
CA PRO A 43 6.91 7.40 1.00
C PRO A 43 7.05 6.84 2.43
N GLY A 44 7.92 7.39 3.27
CA GLY A 44 8.09 7.05 4.68
C GLY A 44 8.43 5.57 4.90
N TYR A 45 7.56 4.82 5.62
CA TYR A 45 7.73 3.39 5.90
C TYR A 45 7.37 2.49 4.72
N PHE A 46 6.77 3.02 3.66
CA PHE A 46 6.37 2.27 2.48
C PHE A 46 7.50 2.12 1.46
N ALA A 47 8.63 2.82 1.66
CA ALA A 47 9.75 2.87 0.71
C ALA A 47 10.49 1.53 0.55
N GLY A 48 11.15 1.38 -0.60
CA GLY A 48 12.03 0.25 -0.91
C GLY A 48 13.33 0.22 -0.09
N LYS A 49 13.76 1.38 0.45
CA LYS A 49 14.96 1.51 1.30
C LYS A 49 16.19 0.88 0.65
N PHE A 50 16.81 -0.12 1.30
CA PHE A 50 18.00 -0.77 0.73
C PHE A 50 17.72 -1.63 -0.52
N LEU A 51 16.47 -1.89 -0.85
CA LEU A 51 16.10 -2.50 -2.13
C LEU A 51 16.22 -1.52 -3.31
N GLY A 52 16.22 -0.21 -3.03
CA GLY A 52 16.27 0.85 -4.03
C GLY A 52 14.91 1.46 -4.35
N VAL A 53 14.94 2.66 -4.94
CA VAL A 53 13.76 3.47 -5.28
C VAL A 53 12.84 2.84 -6.32
N GLN A 54 13.34 1.90 -7.12
CA GLN A 54 12.55 1.13 -8.09
C GLN A 54 11.47 0.26 -7.43
N TYR A 55 11.56 0.02 -6.12
CA TYR A 55 10.56 -0.70 -5.33
C TYR A 55 9.73 0.22 -4.42
N ASP A 56 9.90 1.53 -4.55
CA ASP A 56 9.00 2.50 -3.91
C ASP A 56 7.60 2.37 -4.53
N PRO A 57 6.52 2.67 -3.78
CA PRO A 57 5.18 2.67 -4.35
C PRO A 57 5.02 3.75 -5.42
N PHE A 58 4.44 3.40 -6.55
CA PHE A 58 3.91 4.37 -7.49
C PHE A 58 2.71 5.07 -6.84
N MET A 59 2.79 6.38 -6.65
CA MET A 59 1.74 7.16 -6.01
C MET A 59 0.84 7.81 -7.06
N THR A 60 -0.48 7.54 -6.98
CA THR A 60 -1.44 8.10 -7.93
C THR A 60 -1.60 9.60 -7.79
N LYS A 61 -1.49 10.10 -6.53
CA LYS A 61 -1.80 11.47 -6.15
C LYS A 61 -3.24 11.88 -6.57
N GLY A 62 -3.71 13.00 -6.06
CA GLY A 62 -5.07 13.46 -6.36
C GLY A 62 -6.17 12.60 -5.72
N ASP A 63 -7.41 13.00 -5.93
CA ASP A 63 -8.60 12.33 -5.39
C ASP A 63 -9.31 11.51 -6.49
N PRO A 64 -9.36 10.17 -6.40
CA PRO A 64 -10.07 9.34 -7.38
C PRO A 64 -11.59 9.61 -7.46
N ASN A 65 -12.15 10.33 -6.48
CA ASN A 65 -13.53 10.76 -6.52
C ASN A 65 -13.77 12.01 -7.38
N ALA A 66 -12.74 12.79 -7.67
CA ALA A 66 -12.87 14.00 -8.48
C ALA A 66 -13.26 13.66 -9.95
N GLU A 67 -14.10 14.49 -10.55
CA GLU A 67 -14.54 14.29 -11.95
C GLU A 67 -13.38 14.35 -12.95
N ASN A 68 -12.39 15.17 -12.66
CA ASN A 68 -11.19 15.36 -13.49
C ASN A 68 -9.98 14.57 -12.98
N PHE A 69 -10.20 13.50 -12.22
CA PHE A 69 -9.11 12.68 -11.71
C PHE A 69 -8.28 12.11 -12.87
N THR A 70 -7.01 12.42 -12.85
CA THR A 70 -6.00 11.87 -13.76
C THR A 70 -4.73 11.59 -12.98
N VAL A 71 -4.04 10.52 -13.34
CA VAL A 71 -2.76 10.20 -12.73
C VAL A 71 -1.66 10.95 -13.48
N GLN A 72 -0.97 11.84 -12.77
CA GLN A 72 0.16 12.59 -13.33
C GLN A 72 1.22 11.62 -13.86
N ASN A 73 1.81 11.93 -14.99
CA ASN A 73 2.79 11.11 -15.73
C ASN A 73 2.23 9.87 -16.45
N MET A 74 0.91 9.63 -16.42
CA MET A 74 0.24 8.62 -17.26
C MET A 74 -0.45 9.27 -18.48
N VAL A 75 -0.37 10.59 -18.60
CA VAL A 75 -0.88 11.34 -19.76
C VAL A 75 0.33 11.85 -20.54
N LEU A 76 0.41 11.49 -21.81
CA LEU A 76 1.45 12.03 -22.69
C LEU A 76 1.27 13.55 -22.81
N PRO A 77 2.35 14.34 -22.70
CA PRO A 77 2.27 15.77 -22.95
C PRO A 77 1.67 16.05 -24.34
N SER A 78 0.89 17.12 -24.46
CA SER A 78 0.28 17.48 -25.74
C SER A 78 1.32 17.60 -26.86
N GLY A 79 1.09 16.91 -27.98
CA GLY A 79 2.01 16.88 -29.12
C GLY A 79 3.09 15.78 -29.06
N ILE A 80 3.11 14.94 -28.02
CA ILE A 80 3.93 13.72 -27.98
C ILE A 80 3.03 12.52 -28.22
N THR A 81 3.33 11.74 -29.27
CA THR A 81 2.70 10.44 -29.56
C THR A 81 3.55 9.31 -28.98
N VAL A 82 2.96 8.11 -28.84
CA VAL A 82 3.69 6.90 -28.43
C VAL A 82 4.86 6.64 -29.37
N ASP A 83 4.64 6.76 -30.69
CA ASP A 83 5.68 6.57 -31.72
C ASP A 83 6.87 7.52 -31.49
N ARG A 84 6.62 8.79 -31.18
CA ARG A 84 7.69 9.76 -30.88
C ARG A 84 8.43 9.47 -29.59
N LEU A 85 7.80 8.79 -28.64
CA LEU A 85 8.45 8.30 -27.42
C LEU A 85 9.32 7.07 -27.71
N ASP A 86 8.83 6.16 -28.56
CA ASP A 86 9.59 5.00 -29.02
C ASP A 86 10.86 5.42 -29.77
N ASP A 87 10.74 6.36 -30.72
CA ASP A 87 11.88 6.95 -31.45
C ASP A 87 12.92 7.57 -30.51
N ARG A 88 12.46 8.30 -29.46
CA ARG A 88 13.37 8.91 -28.46
C ARG A 88 14.04 7.87 -27.57
N THR A 89 13.34 6.81 -27.21
CA THR A 89 13.87 5.72 -26.40
C THR A 89 14.89 4.92 -27.18
N GLU A 90 14.63 4.64 -28.45
CA GLU A 90 15.56 3.99 -29.36
C GLU A 90 16.81 4.85 -29.61
N LEU A 91 16.66 6.15 -29.85
CA LEU A 91 17.77 7.09 -30.03
C LEU A 91 18.62 7.19 -28.75
N ARG A 92 17.97 7.24 -27.58
CA ARG A 92 18.67 7.24 -26.29
C ARG A 92 19.45 5.93 -26.09
N SER A 93 18.85 4.78 -26.38
CA SER A 93 19.52 3.47 -26.26
C SER A 93 20.74 3.36 -27.19
N GLN A 94 20.68 3.93 -28.38
CA GLN A 94 21.83 4.00 -29.32
C GLN A 94 22.94 4.91 -28.77
N LEU A 95 22.60 6.06 -28.19
CA LEU A 95 23.56 6.97 -27.55
C LEU A 95 24.18 6.35 -26.28
N ASP A 96 23.39 5.66 -25.47
CA ASP A 96 23.84 4.96 -24.26
C ASP A 96 24.77 3.78 -24.62
N THR A 97 24.54 3.11 -25.74
CA THR A 97 25.44 2.04 -26.25
C THR A 97 26.83 2.60 -26.59
N ILE A 98 26.91 3.82 -27.09
CA ILE A 98 28.20 4.52 -27.34
C ILE A 98 28.85 4.89 -26.02
N SER A 99 28.12 5.32 -25.03
CA SER A 99 28.63 5.66 -23.68
C SER A 99 29.10 4.45 -22.90
N ARG A 100 28.41 3.29 -23.02
CA ARG A 100 28.76 2.01 -22.35
C ARG A 100 30.08 1.42 -22.82
N THR A 101 30.50 1.75 -24.02
CA THR A 101 31.82 1.35 -24.53
C THR A 101 32.97 2.03 -23.76
N ILE A 102 32.64 3.07 -22.99
CA ILE A 102 33.60 3.91 -22.25
C ILE A 102 33.61 3.62 -20.74
N GLU A 103 32.52 3.09 -20.14
CA GLU A 103 32.43 2.87 -18.69
C GLU A 103 31.89 1.48 -18.31
N SER A 104 32.77 0.61 -17.85
CA SER A 104 32.49 -0.72 -17.33
C SER A 104 32.02 -0.69 -15.86
N ARG A 105 30.77 -0.26 -15.55
CA ARG A 105 30.16 -0.43 -14.24
C ARG A 105 28.66 -0.62 -14.36
N GLY A 106 28.14 -1.74 -13.80
CA GLY A 106 26.74 -2.19 -13.85
C GLY A 106 25.67 -1.30 -13.21
N THR A 107 25.94 -0.02 -13.00
CA THR A 107 24.99 0.97 -12.49
C THR A 107 24.00 1.42 -13.57
N PHE A 108 24.40 1.34 -14.85
CA PHE A 108 23.56 1.76 -15.98
C PHE A 108 22.48 0.76 -16.34
N ASP A 109 22.72 -0.55 -16.17
CA ASP A 109 21.71 -1.58 -16.48
C ASP A 109 20.48 -1.49 -15.59
N ALA A 110 20.65 -1.08 -14.32
CA ALA A 110 19.54 -0.87 -13.40
C ALA A 110 18.73 0.39 -13.75
N LEU A 111 19.39 1.45 -14.23
CA LEU A 111 18.73 2.70 -14.63
C LEU A 111 17.91 2.49 -15.92
N ASP A 112 18.45 1.75 -16.88
CA ASP A 112 17.76 1.42 -18.13
C ASP A 112 16.53 0.54 -17.90
N GLN A 113 16.62 -0.46 -17.02
CA GLN A 113 15.46 -1.28 -16.67
C GLN A 113 14.37 -0.48 -15.99
N PHE A 114 14.74 0.48 -15.14
CA PHE A 114 13.80 1.39 -14.51
C PHE A 114 13.11 2.31 -15.52
N ASP A 115 13.87 2.92 -16.43
CA ASP A 115 13.36 3.79 -17.47
C ASP A 115 12.45 3.03 -18.45
N GLN A 116 12.81 1.79 -18.84
CA GLN A 116 11.98 0.92 -19.67
C GLN A 116 10.67 0.54 -18.97
N GLN A 117 10.71 0.22 -17.68
CA GLN A 117 9.50 -0.04 -16.90
C GLN A 117 8.63 1.21 -16.78
N ALA A 118 9.20 2.36 -16.45
CA ALA A 118 8.47 3.61 -16.38
C ALA A 118 7.81 3.95 -17.73
N PHE A 119 8.54 3.73 -18.83
CA PHE A 119 8.01 3.91 -20.18
C PHE A 119 6.86 2.95 -20.50
N SER A 120 7.01 1.65 -20.18
CA SER A 120 5.97 0.65 -20.45
C SER A 120 4.66 0.96 -19.67
N PHE A 121 4.76 1.55 -18.47
CA PHE A 121 3.58 1.98 -17.71
C PHE A 121 2.90 3.22 -18.30
N VAL A 122 3.69 4.18 -18.83
CA VAL A 122 3.14 5.39 -19.45
C VAL A 122 2.55 5.10 -20.82
N ALA A 123 3.19 4.25 -21.61
CA ALA A 123 2.77 3.88 -22.96
C ALA A 123 1.69 2.79 -22.98
N GLY A 124 1.57 1.99 -21.92
CA GLY A 124 0.68 0.83 -21.86
C GLY A 124 -0.80 1.19 -21.77
N ASP A 125 -1.60 0.70 -22.70
CA ASP A 125 -3.06 0.90 -22.70
C ASP A 125 -3.71 0.32 -21.43
N LYS A 126 -3.23 -0.82 -20.95
CA LYS A 126 -3.77 -1.50 -19.79
C LYS A 126 -3.57 -0.70 -18.49
N ALA A 127 -2.39 -0.08 -18.33
CA ALA A 127 -2.16 0.82 -17.21
C ALA A 127 -3.10 2.03 -17.26
N ARG A 128 -3.21 2.68 -18.42
CA ARG A 128 -4.13 3.82 -18.58
C ARG A 128 -5.57 3.44 -18.26
N GLN A 129 -6.06 2.30 -18.78
CA GLN A 129 -7.40 1.80 -18.51
C GLN A 129 -7.60 1.48 -17.02
N ALA A 130 -6.62 0.88 -16.34
CA ALA A 130 -6.70 0.56 -14.93
C ALA A 130 -6.87 1.80 -14.05
N PHE A 131 -6.17 2.89 -14.39
CA PHE A 131 -6.27 4.17 -13.65
C PHE A 131 -7.48 5.03 -14.05
N ASP A 132 -8.14 4.72 -15.15
CA ASP A 132 -9.29 5.49 -15.65
C ASP A 132 -10.57 5.12 -14.88
N MET A 133 -10.93 5.93 -13.90
CA MET A 133 -12.13 5.76 -13.09
C MET A 133 -13.43 5.99 -13.87
N SER A 134 -13.40 6.55 -15.07
CA SER A 134 -14.58 6.72 -15.91
C SER A 134 -15.06 5.40 -16.54
N GLN A 135 -14.21 4.37 -16.54
CA GLN A 135 -14.56 3.02 -17.00
C GLN A 135 -15.47 2.26 -16.03
N GLU A 136 -15.60 2.74 -14.79
CA GLU A 136 -16.51 2.12 -13.82
C GLU A 136 -17.91 2.69 -13.92
N ASP A 137 -18.88 1.81 -13.85
CA ASP A 137 -20.28 2.21 -13.88
C ASP A 137 -20.68 2.99 -12.60
N LYS A 138 -21.74 3.78 -12.73
CA LYS A 138 -22.21 4.66 -11.67
C LYS A 138 -22.61 3.88 -10.41
N THR A 139 -23.26 2.72 -10.58
CA THR A 139 -23.76 1.90 -9.48
C THR A 139 -22.60 1.36 -8.63
N THR A 140 -21.57 0.81 -9.27
CA THR A 140 -20.35 0.37 -8.60
C THR A 140 -19.66 1.50 -7.86
N ARG A 141 -19.52 2.67 -8.50
CA ARG A 141 -18.92 3.83 -7.85
C ARG A 141 -19.73 4.31 -6.63
N GLU A 142 -21.05 4.25 -6.68
CA GLU A 142 -21.94 4.60 -5.56
C GLU A 142 -21.87 3.57 -4.44
N ARG A 143 -21.80 2.27 -4.74
CA ARG A 143 -21.65 1.19 -3.76
C ARG A 143 -20.40 1.37 -2.88
N TYR A 144 -19.25 1.69 -3.47
CA TYR A 144 -18.02 2.00 -2.72
C TYR A 144 -18.07 3.33 -1.95
N GLY A 145 -19.02 4.20 -2.27
CA GLY A 145 -19.17 5.54 -1.72
C GLY A 145 -18.47 6.63 -2.55
N ARG A 146 -19.20 7.72 -2.81
CA ARG A 146 -18.71 8.88 -3.58
C ARG A 146 -17.88 9.82 -2.70
N HIS A 147 -16.79 9.29 -2.15
CA HIS A 147 -15.81 9.98 -1.33
C HIS A 147 -14.42 9.40 -1.60
N THR A 148 -13.37 10.13 -1.20
CA THR A 148 -11.97 9.76 -1.49
C THR A 148 -11.64 8.33 -1.06
N GLN A 149 -12.06 7.88 0.13
CA GLN A 149 -11.77 6.54 0.65
C GLN A 149 -12.40 5.45 -0.23
N GLY A 150 -13.69 5.58 -0.53
CA GLY A 150 -14.43 4.63 -1.36
C GLY A 150 -13.85 4.53 -2.77
N GLN A 151 -13.63 5.67 -3.42
CA GLN A 151 -13.09 5.68 -4.79
C GLN A 151 -11.61 5.26 -4.85
N SER A 152 -10.82 5.50 -3.78
CA SER A 152 -9.45 4.97 -3.67
C SER A 152 -9.43 3.45 -3.53
N THR A 153 -10.38 2.88 -2.78
CA THR A 153 -10.53 1.43 -2.62
C THR A 153 -10.99 0.78 -3.93
N LEU A 154 -11.93 1.40 -4.64
CA LEU A 154 -12.34 0.95 -5.97
C LEU A 154 -11.18 0.99 -6.97
N LEU A 155 -10.37 2.04 -6.96
CA LEU A 155 -9.17 2.12 -7.80
C LEU A 155 -8.17 1.02 -7.44
N ALA A 156 -8.01 0.69 -6.15
CA ALA A 156 -7.15 -0.41 -5.73
C ALA A 156 -7.61 -1.76 -6.30
N ARG A 157 -8.92 -2.06 -6.29
CA ARG A 157 -9.47 -3.27 -6.94
C ARG A 157 -9.14 -3.30 -8.43
N ARG A 158 -9.34 -2.20 -9.16
CA ARG A 158 -9.00 -2.09 -10.59
C ARG A 158 -7.53 -2.36 -10.88
N LEU A 159 -6.65 -1.82 -10.04
CA LEU A 159 -5.20 -2.01 -10.16
C LEU A 159 -4.79 -3.47 -9.93
N VAL A 160 -5.37 -4.15 -8.95
CA VAL A 160 -5.13 -5.58 -8.70
C VAL A 160 -5.66 -6.41 -9.86
N GLU A 161 -6.86 -6.12 -10.36
CA GLU A 161 -7.45 -6.76 -11.55
C GLU A 161 -6.55 -6.60 -12.79
N ALA A 162 -5.91 -5.44 -12.95
CA ALA A 162 -4.94 -5.17 -14.02
C ALA A 162 -3.57 -5.84 -13.79
N GLY A 163 -3.30 -6.40 -12.60
CA GLY A 163 -2.08 -7.16 -12.30
C GLY A 163 -1.11 -6.50 -11.34
N ALA A 164 -1.46 -5.42 -10.64
CA ALA A 164 -0.65 -4.92 -9.54
C ALA A 164 -0.52 -5.99 -8.44
N SER A 165 0.69 -6.17 -7.90
CA SER A 165 0.94 -7.17 -6.86
C SER A 165 0.56 -6.71 -5.48
N PHE A 166 0.67 -5.42 -5.23
CA PHE A 166 0.44 -4.82 -3.93
C PHE A 166 -0.11 -3.41 -4.11
N VAL A 167 -1.23 -3.12 -3.47
CA VAL A 167 -1.82 -1.78 -3.47
C VAL A 167 -2.05 -1.34 -2.03
N THR A 168 -1.51 -0.19 -1.66
CA THR A 168 -1.79 0.45 -0.38
C THR A 168 -2.84 1.54 -0.59
N VAL A 169 -3.97 1.44 0.10
CA VAL A 169 -4.95 2.52 0.18
C VAL A 169 -4.74 3.27 1.49
N HIS A 170 -4.40 4.54 1.41
CA HIS A 170 -4.11 5.35 2.58
C HIS A 170 -5.35 6.10 3.06
N PHE A 171 -5.87 5.69 4.21
CA PHE A 171 -6.97 6.37 4.90
C PHE A 171 -6.40 7.26 6.02
N GLY A 172 -6.06 8.51 5.71
CA GLY A 172 -5.60 9.47 6.69
C GLY A 172 -6.73 10.06 7.55
N GLY A 173 -6.36 10.89 8.53
CA GLY A 173 -7.32 11.65 9.31
C GLY A 173 -7.75 11.03 10.64
N TRP A 174 -7.11 9.97 11.11
CA TRP A 174 -7.49 9.22 12.32
C TRP A 174 -6.87 9.74 13.63
N ASP A 175 -6.15 10.83 13.61
CA ASP A 175 -5.40 11.33 14.77
C ASP A 175 -6.25 12.18 15.72
N HIS A 176 -7.27 11.54 16.31
CA HIS A 176 -8.27 12.20 17.14
C HIS A 176 -7.86 12.28 18.63
N HIS A 177 -6.99 13.23 18.94
CA HIS A 177 -6.65 13.59 20.32
C HIS A 177 -7.78 14.37 21.02
N TRP A 178 -8.77 14.84 20.27
CA TRP A 178 -10.00 15.50 20.69
C TRP A 178 -11.13 15.14 19.71
N ASN A 179 -12.37 15.41 20.10
CA ASN A 179 -13.56 15.18 19.28
C ASN A 179 -13.59 13.79 18.61
N LEU A 180 -13.25 12.75 19.37
CA LEU A 180 -13.16 11.37 18.87
C LEU A 180 -14.49 10.89 18.31
N GLN A 181 -15.61 11.22 18.97
CA GLN A 181 -16.93 10.82 18.52
C GLN A 181 -17.27 11.40 17.15
N GLY A 182 -17.12 12.72 16.96
CA GLY A 182 -17.37 13.34 15.65
C GLY A 182 -16.45 12.82 14.56
N GLY A 183 -15.18 12.51 14.91
CA GLY A 183 -14.26 11.85 13.98
C GLY A 183 -14.76 10.47 13.56
N TYR A 184 -15.22 9.66 14.48
CA TYR A 184 -15.73 8.31 14.18
C TYR A 184 -17.02 8.36 13.39
N GLU A 185 -17.94 9.24 13.73
CA GLU A 185 -19.20 9.44 12.99
C GLU A 185 -18.96 9.84 11.52
N ASP A 186 -17.89 10.59 11.24
CA ASP A 186 -17.52 10.97 9.88
C ASP A 186 -16.73 9.87 9.13
N TYR A 187 -15.75 9.22 9.78
CA TYR A 187 -14.81 8.33 9.08
C TYR A 187 -15.26 6.87 9.03
N LEU A 188 -15.86 6.32 10.11
CA LEU A 188 -16.19 4.89 10.15
C LEU A 188 -17.16 4.46 9.06
N PRO A 189 -18.27 5.21 8.76
CA PRO A 189 -19.17 4.82 7.69
C PRO A 189 -18.48 4.76 6.31
N LYS A 190 -17.50 5.64 6.08
CA LYS A 190 -16.74 5.69 4.82
C LYS A 190 -15.83 4.48 4.68
N VAL A 191 -15.18 4.04 5.76
CA VAL A 191 -14.34 2.84 5.76
C VAL A 191 -15.20 1.59 5.65
N ASP A 192 -16.29 1.53 6.41
CA ASP A 192 -17.21 0.40 6.41
C ASP A 192 -17.75 0.13 5.01
N SER A 193 -18.33 1.14 4.35
CA SER A 193 -18.85 1.00 2.99
C SER A 193 -17.76 0.63 1.98
N ALA A 194 -16.60 1.25 2.06
CA ALA A 194 -15.50 0.99 1.13
C ALA A 194 -14.96 -0.44 1.26
N VAL A 195 -14.76 -0.93 2.50
CA VAL A 195 -14.19 -2.25 2.76
C VAL A 195 -15.21 -3.35 2.49
N ALA A 196 -16.48 -3.18 2.91
CA ALA A 196 -17.55 -4.12 2.61
C ALA A 196 -17.73 -4.28 1.10
N SER A 197 -17.84 -3.15 0.36
CA SER A 197 -17.95 -3.18 -1.09
C SER A 197 -16.74 -3.83 -1.78
N LEU A 198 -15.53 -3.67 -1.22
CA LEU A 198 -14.34 -4.34 -1.76
C LEU A 198 -14.46 -5.86 -1.65
N PHE A 199 -14.86 -6.39 -0.49
CA PHE A 199 -15.03 -7.83 -0.31
C PHE A 199 -16.11 -8.39 -1.25
N GLU A 200 -17.26 -7.73 -1.33
CA GLU A 200 -18.36 -8.12 -2.21
C GLU A 200 -17.94 -8.09 -3.69
N ASP A 201 -17.29 -7.03 -4.15
CA ASP A 201 -16.86 -6.87 -5.55
C ASP A 201 -15.76 -7.90 -5.92
N LEU A 202 -14.82 -8.17 -5.01
CA LEU A 202 -13.82 -9.22 -5.21
C LEU A 202 -14.46 -10.62 -5.29
N GLU A 203 -15.46 -10.91 -4.46
CA GLU A 203 -16.21 -12.18 -4.50
C GLU A 203 -17.01 -12.31 -5.80
N GLU A 204 -17.80 -11.29 -6.16
CA GLU A 204 -18.59 -11.25 -7.39
C GLU A 204 -17.74 -11.46 -8.66
N ARG A 205 -16.47 -10.99 -8.63
CA ARG A 205 -15.52 -11.15 -9.75
C ARG A 205 -14.69 -12.42 -9.68
N GLY A 206 -14.86 -13.26 -8.67
CA GLY A 206 -14.03 -14.45 -8.46
C GLY A 206 -12.56 -14.12 -8.14
N MET A 207 -12.29 -12.93 -7.62
CA MET A 207 -10.95 -12.46 -7.28
C MET A 207 -10.59 -12.64 -5.80
N LEU A 208 -11.56 -12.88 -4.94
CA LEU A 208 -11.34 -12.95 -3.49
C LEU A 208 -10.40 -14.08 -3.08
N GLU A 209 -10.45 -15.23 -3.75
CA GLU A 209 -9.55 -16.35 -3.47
C GLU A 209 -8.07 -16.07 -3.77
N THR A 210 -7.79 -15.10 -4.64
CA THR A 210 -6.43 -14.75 -5.09
C THR A 210 -5.97 -13.37 -4.62
N THR A 211 -6.81 -12.65 -3.86
CA THR A 211 -6.53 -11.30 -3.39
C THR A 211 -6.65 -11.23 -1.87
N ILE A 212 -5.54 -10.94 -1.19
CA ILE A 212 -5.55 -10.69 0.25
C ILE A 212 -5.98 -9.24 0.49
N VAL A 213 -6.96 -9.06 1.35
CA VAL A 213 -7.35 -7.75 1.88
C VAL A 213 -6.89 -7.63 3.33
N MET A 214 -6.12 -6.58 3.62
CA MET A 214 -5.64 -6.27 4.96
C MET A 214 -6.08 -4.85 5.35
N LEU A 215 -6.76 -4.70 6.48
CA LEU A 215 -7.09 -3.41 7.08
C LEU A 215 -6.45 -3.32 8.45
N CYS A 216 -5.57 -2.34 8.65
CA CYS A 216 -4.91 -2.09 9.93
C CYS A 216 -4.53 -0.60 10.07
N GLY A 217 -4.31 -0.17 11.32
CA GLY A 217 -3.56 1.05 11.63
C GLY A 217 -2.09 0.74 11.91
N GLU A 218 -1.31 1.76 12.23
CA GLU A 218 0.09 1.63 12.67
C GLU A 218 0.20 1.34 14.18
N PHE A 219 -0.78 1.77 14.97
CA PHE A 219 -0.96 1.52 16.40
C PHE A 219 -2.42 1.77 16.79
N SER A 220 -2.76 1.53 18.05
CA SER A 220 -4.09 1.80 18.62
C SER A 220 -4.12 3.14 19.36
N ARG A 221 -5.22 3.38 20.06
CA ARG A 221 -5.46 4.57 20.89
C ARG A 221 -5.57 4.18 22.36
N THR A 222 -5.21 5.10 23.26
CA THR A 222 -5.23 4.85 24.70
C THR A 222 -6.58 4.32 25.16
N PRO A 223 -6.61 3.29 26.03
CA PRO A 223 -7.87 2.79 26.62
C PRO A 223 -8.62 3.87 27.40
N ARG A 224 -7.88 4.77 28.04
CA ARG A 224 -8.43 5.93 28.74
C ARG A 224 -8.59 7.10 27.77
N MET A 225 -9.73 7.77 27.84
CA MET A 225 -9.98 9.03 27.13
C MET A 225 -9.37 10.21 27.91
N ASN A 226 -8.88 11.19 27.19
CA ASN A 226 -8.52 12.52 27.71
C ASN A 226 -9.74 13.49 27.63
N ASP A 227 -9.56 14.72 28.11
CA ASP A 227 -10.61 15.76 28.07
C ASP A 227 -10.62 16.59 26.77
N GLY A 228 -9.81 16.21 25.78
CA GLY A 228 -9.67 16.92 24.51
C GLY A 228 -8.71 18.10 24.53
N GLY A 229 -8.13 18.44 25.69
CA GLY A 229 -7.19 19.54 25.82
C GLY A 229 -5.75 19.22 25.41
N ASN A 230 -5.45 17.95 25.11
CA ASN A 230 -4.10 17.52 24.82
C ASN A 230 -3.75 17.71 23.34
N GLY A 231 -3.01 18.78 23.06
CA GLY A 231 -2.53 19.09 21.69
C GLY A 231 -3.58 19.63 20.72
N GLY A 232 -4.83 19.81 21.17
CA GLY A 232 -5.91 20.37 20.36
C GLY A 232 -5.95 21.89 20.32
N PRO A 233 -6.75 22.48 19.44
CA PRO A 233 -6.99 23.92 19.41
C PRO A 233 -7.65 24.39 20.71
N PRO A 234 -7.62 25.69 21.07
CA PRO A 234 -8.13 26.20 22.34
C PRO A 234 -9.59 25.81 22.68
N LEU A 235 -10.41 25.58 21.69
CA LEU A 235 -11.82 25.21 21.84
C LEU A 235 -12.07 23.69 21.93
N SER A 236 -11.03 22.85 21.88
CA SER A 236 -11.19 21.38 21.91
C SER A 236 -11.36 20.82 23.32
N LYS A 237 -11.06 21.60 24.37
CA LYS A 237 -11.28 21.19 25.76
C LYS A 237 -12.77 20.88 26.00
N GLY A 238 -13.04 19.72 26.60
CA GLY A 238 -14.39 19.22 26.78
C GLY A 238 -14.93 18.36 25.63
N THR A 239 -14.13 18.18 24.57
CA THR A 239 -14.41 17.21 23.50
C THR A 239 -13.47 16.01 23.64
N PRO A 240 -13.87 14.90 24.28
CA PRO A 240 -12.95 13.80 24.60
C PRO A 240 -12.25 13.22 23.38
N GLY A 241 -10.99 12.83 23.57
CA GLY A 241 -10.17 12.17 22.57
C GLY A 241 -9.34 11.04 23.18
N ARG A 242 -8.48 10.43 22.37
CA ARG A 242 -7.54 9.39 22.79
C ARG A 242 -6.17 9.62 22.18
N ASP A 243 -5.14 9.38 22.98
CA ASP A 243 -3.75 9.51 22.57
C ASP A 243 -3.23 8.22 21.90
N HIS A 244 -1.98 8.23 21.43
CA HIS A 244 -1.35 7.08 20.79
C HIS A 244 -1.09 5.95 21.81
N TRP A 245 -1.31 4.70 21.38
CA TRP A 245 -1.10 3.52 22.22
C TRP A 245 -0.52 2.37 21.41
N GLY A 246 0.76 2.10 21.61
CA GLY A 246 1.49 1.08 20.85
C GLY A 246 1.38 -0.35 21.39
N ASN A 247 0.73 -0.56 22.53
CA ASN A 247 0.76 -1.87 23.21
C ASN A 247 -0.30 -2.86 22.69
N SER A 248 -1.34 -2.39 22.03
CA SER A 248 -2.31 -3.27 21.38
C SER A 248 -2.91 -2.59 20.16
N MET A 249 -3.27 -3.40 19.15
CA MET A 249 -3.98 -2.98 17.95
C MET A 249 -4.74 -4.18 17.39
N PHE A 250 -5.60 -3.94 16.41
CA PHE A 250 -6.23 -5.01 15.65
C PHE A 250 -5.81 -4.93 14.18
N CYS A 251 -5.92 -6.07 13.51
CA CYS A 251 -5.79 -6.18 12.06
C CYS A 251 -6.92 -7.08 11.53
N LEU A 252 -7.59 -6.66 10.46
CA LEU A 252 -8.52 -7.49 9.71
C LEU A 252 -7.78 -8.07 8.51
N LEU A 253 -7.92 -9.37 8.29
CA LEU A 253 -7.38 -10.10 7.15
C LEU A 253 -8.48 -10.94 6.52
N GLY A 254 -8.52 -10.99 5.18
CA GLY A 254 -9.43 -11.86 4.45
C GLY A 254 -9.03 -12.04 3.00
N GLY A 255 -9.61 -13.03 2.33
CA GLY A 255 -9.27 -13.39 0.96
C GLY A 255 -7.89 -14.05 0.81
N GLY A 256 -7.49 -14.39 -0.42
CA GLY A 256 -6.17 -14.93 -0.74
C GLY A 256 -5.80 -16.22 -0.02
N GLY A 257 -6.79 -17.08 0.29
CA GLY A 257 -6.58 -18.32 1.04
C GLY A 257 -6.62 -18.17 2.57
N ILE A 258 -6.83 -16.97 3.10
CA ILE A 258 -7.00 -16.72 4.53
C ILE A 258 -8.31 -17.36 5.02
N LYS A 259 -8.24 -18.20 6.04
CA LYS A 259 -9.41 -18.76 6.70
C LYS A 259 -10.13 -17.71 7.54
N GLY A 260 -11.18 -17.12 6.99
CA GLY A 260 -11.99 -16.09 7.62
C GLY A 260 -12.90 -16.60 8.75
N GLY A 261 -13.70 -15.66 9.33
CA GLY A 261 -14.69 -15.98 10.37
C GLY A 261 -14.09 -16.28 11.76
N GLN A 262 -12.84 -15.94 11.99
CA GLN A 262 -12.11 -16.22 13.23
C GLN A 262 -11.72 -14.92 13.95
N LEU A 263 -11.71 -14.98 15.28
CA LEU A 263 -11.08 -13.97 16.13
C LEU A 263 -9.85 -14.59 16.80
N ILE A 264 -8.66 -14.06 16.51
CA ILE A 264 -7.40 -14.58 17.03
C ILE A 264 -6.82 -13.58 18.02
N GLY A 265 -6.58 -14.06 19.23
CA GLY A 265 -6.08 -13.26 20.33
C GLY A 265 -7.17 -12.50 21.09
N SER A 266 -6.81 -12.03 22.27
CA SER A 266 -7.65 -11.17 23.08
C SER A 266 -6.80 -10.11 23.79
N THR A 267 -7.45 -9.09 24.33
CA THR A 267 -6.78 -8.08 25.18
C THR A 267 -7.19 -8.27 26.66
N THR A 268 -6.45 -7.60 27.54
CA THR A 268 -6.91 -7.39 28.91
C THR A 268 -8.30 -6.73 28.94
N ALA A 269 -9.00 -6.87 30.06
CA ALA A 269 -10.37 -6.34 30.19
C ALA A 269 -10.51 -4.82 29.89
N LYS A 270 -9.42 -4.08 30.05
CA LYS A 270 -9.38 -2.64 29.72
C LYS A 270 -8.78 -2.32 28.34
N GLY A 271 -8.40 -3.34 27.56
CA GLY A 271 -7.79 -3.13 26.24
C GLY A 271 -6.36 -2.57 26.27
N GLU A 272 -5.67 -2.67 27.41
CA GLU A 272 -4.34 -2.05 27.60
C GLU A 272 -3.21 -2.81 26.88
N SER A 273 -3.33 -4.14 26.79
CA SER A 273 -2.32 -5.00 26.17
C SER A 273 -2.94 -6.31 25.68
N PRO A 274 -2.27 -7.03 24.77
CA PRO A 274 -2.63 -8.40 24.42
C PRO A 274 -2.58 -9.30 25.67
N LYS A 275 -3.52 -10.24 25.76
CA LYS A 275 -3.61 -11.21 26.87
C LYS A 275 -3.42 -12.64 26.36
N ASP A 276 -4.35 -13.10 25.53
CA ASP A 276 -4.31 -14.48 25.02
C ASP A 276 -3.85 -14.45 23.55
N ARG A 277 -3.03 -15.42 23.17
CA ARG A 277 -2.55 -15.58 21.79
C ARG A 277 -2.04 -14.26 21.18
N PRO A 278 -1.02 -13.60 21.75
CA PRO A 278 -0.49 -12.36 21.20
C PRO A 278 0.07 -12.60 19.80
N VAL A 279 -0.18 -11.63 18.91
CA VAL A 279 0.29 -11.62 17.53
C VAL A 279 1.08 -10.34 17.31
N THR A 280 2.22 -10.44 16.65
CA THR A 280 3.07 -9.29 16.28
C THR A 280 2.84 -8.86 14.83
N PRO A 281 3.23 -7.64 14.45
CA PRO A 281 3.25 -7.26 13.04
C PRO A 281 4.08 -8.20 12.16
N SER A 282 5.18 -8.79 12.67
CA SER A 282 5.98 -9.77 11.94
C SER A 282 5.19 -11.04 11.63
N ASN A 283 4.36 -11.54 12.58
CA ASN A 283 3.51 -12.71 12.35
C ASN A 283 2.44 -12.44 11.28
N ILE A 284 1.86 -11.23 11.27
CA ILE A 284 0.91 -10.80 10.21
C ILE A 284 1.61 -10.80 8.85
N HIS A 285 2.79 -10.17 8.77
CA HIS A 285 3.56 -10.14 7.52
C HIS A 285 3.99 -11.53 7.06
N ALA A 286 4.42 -12.42 7.99
CA ALA A 286 4.78 -13.80 7.67
C ALA A 286 3.58 -14.55 7.08
N THR A 287 2.38 -14.36 7.64
CA THR A 287 1.13 -14.96 7.12
C THR A 287 0.83 -14.46 5.70
N VAL A 288 0.91 -13.14 5.47
CA VAL A 288 0.72 -12.56 4.14
C VAL A 288 1.75 -13.09 3.14
N TYR A 289 3.04 -13.19 3.54
CA TYR A 289 4.08 -13.73 2.66
C TYR A 289 3.82 -15.18 2.29
N GLU A 290 3.48 -16.05 3.25
CA GLU A 290 3.14 -17.46 2.95
C GLU A 290 1.95 -17.56 1.98
N CYS A 291 0.86 -16.83 2.20
CA CYS A 291 -0.27 -16.77 1.28
C CYS A 291 0.13 -16.29 -0.12
N MET A 292 1.11 -15.40 -0.21
CA MET A 292 1.63 -14.91 -1.49
C MET A 292 2.71 -15.80 -2.11
N GLY A 293 3.07 -16.93 -1.49
CA GLY A 293 4.14 -17.83 -1.95
C GLY A 293 5.53 -17.22 -1.79
N ILE A 294 5.71 -16.32 -0.85
CA ILE A 294 7.01 -15.71 -0.49
C ILE A 294 7.50 -16.37 0.80
N ASP A 295 8.73 -16.86 0.81
CA ASP A 295 9.35 -17.42 2.00
C ASP A 295 9.56 -16.34 3.08
N PRO A 296 8.91 -16.42 4.26
CA PRO A 296 9.07 -15.42 5.31
C PRO A 296 10.46 -15.46 5.97
N THR A 297 11.25 -16.52 5.78
CA THR A 297 12.63 -16.65 6.28
C THR A 297 13.68 -16.03 5.36
N LEU A 298 13.24 -15.45 4.24
CA LEU A 298 14.11 -14.87 3.23
C LEU A 298 15.07 -13.82 3.81
N HIS A 299 16.33 -13.88 3.35
CA HIS A 299 17.33 -12.84 3.59
C HIS A 299 17.63 -12.09 2.30
N ILE A 300 17.67 -10.77 2.38
CA ILE A 300 18.01 -9.88 1.27
C ILE A 300 19.29 -9.12 1.62
N LEU A 301 20.19 -8.93 0.64
CA LEU A 301 21.41 -8.18 0.86
C LEU A 301 21.10 -6.68 1.06
N ASP A 302 21.65 -6.11 2.13
CA ASP A 302 21.59 -4.65 2.34
C ASP A 302 22.64 -3.93 1.45
N HIS A 303 22.71 -2.61 1.55
CA HIS A 303 23.68 -1.81 0.80
C HIS A 303 25.15 -2.16 1.08
N ALA A 304 25.45 -2.79 2.20
CA ALA A 304 26.79 -3.26 2.56
C ALA A 304 27.03 -4.72 2.16
N GLY A 305 26.09 -5.34 1.44
CA GLY A 305 26.18 -6.74 1.00
C GLY A 305 25.91 -7.76 2.13
N ARG A 306 25.32 -7.35 3.26
CA ARG A 306 25.05 -8.24 4.38
C ARG A 306 23.66 -8.86 4.24
N PRO A 307 23.51 -10.19 4.42
CA PRO A 307 22.22 -10.84 4.48
C PRO A 307 21.39 -10.29 5.62
N THR A 308 20.23 -9.71 5.30
CA THR A 308 19.31 -9.10 6.28
C THR A 308 17.97 -9.82 6.18
N PRO A 309 17.44 -10.37 7.30
CA PRO A 309 16.14 -11.05 7.26
C PRO A 309 15.03 -10.07 6.92
N VAL A 310 14.04 -10.51 6.15
CA VAL A 310 12.87 -9.69 5.81
C VAL A 310 11.93 -9.49 6.98
N LEU A 311 11.95 -10.41 7.95
CA LEU A 311 11.18 -10.36 9.20
C LEU A 311 12.06 -10.75 10.38
N ASP A 312 11.83 -10.11 11.54
CA ASP A 312 12.48 -10.48 12.80
C ASP A 312 11.92 -11.81 13.35
N ASP A 313 10.62 -12.05 13.14
CA ASP A 313 9.94 -13.31 13.49
C ASP A 313 9.16 -13.80 12.24
N PRO A 314 9.63 -14.86 11.57
CA PRO A 314 9.01 -15.40 10.38
C PRO A 314 7.81 -16.33 10.67
N THR A 315 7.33 -16.41 11.91
CA THR A 315 6.26 -17.33 12.31
C THR A 315 4.90 -16.82 11.83
N ALA A 316 4.28 -17.53 10.91
CA ALA A 316 2.94 -17.21 10.43
C ALA A 316 1.85 -17.62 11.44
N ILE A 317 0.69 -17.00 11.35
CA ILE A 317 -0.50 -17.29 12.14
C ILE A 317 -1.18 -18.53 11.54
N ARG A 318 -0.87 -19.71 12.08
CA ARG A 318 -1.30 -20.99 11.50
C ARG A 318 -2.80 -21.19 11.46
N GLU A 319 -3.54 -20.56 12.36
CA GLU A 319 -4.99 -20.61 12.38
C GLU A 319 -5.63 -20.00 11.12
N LEU A 320 -4.90 -19.10 10.45
CA LEU A 320 -5.35 -18.40 9.24
C LEU A 320 -5.00 -19.09 7.92
N LEU A 321 -4.14 -20.13 7.96
CA LEU A 321 -3.59 -20.84 6.78
C LEU A 321 -4.20 -22.21 6.49
#